data_27235e8555c871799e356d240948b1c4
#
_entry.id   27235e8555c871799e356d240948b1c4
#
_cell.length_a   1.000
_cell.length_b   1.000
_cell.length_c   1.000
_cell.angle_alpha   90.00
_cell.angle_beta   90.00
_cell.angle_gamma   90.00
#
_symmetry.space_group_name_H-M   'P 1'
#
loop_
_entity.id
_entity.type
_entity.pdbx_description
1 polymer ?
#
loop_
_entity_poly.entity_id
_entity_poly.type
_entity_poly.pdbx_seq_one_letter_code
_entity_poly.pdbx_strand_id
1 'polypeptide(L)'
;MTRPDDPAAPAAAPERPAPAPERPAEIAARTPARRPSAGGRRGPADPVTSLLRHHRDLCERAVDPLEIAAGLEAHGLTDRTVARYRHRDVFALAEELYARMPPRAHRPAPGGPSAAPPGPDTGDRAAWTLLALLPGAVCLATAGALRATEGVLDDGARSLVTVLGALLACLALRACLGRGPLRAPGGAGRAGLYGCWLLSYAVYGEGLLDQVMTGGPDGPWNGTPAPLLGLAAAVAPAAWCTHLFTVRAHRKLAGSRALEEFGAGVRPLLLAAVALFLGALLPLLHLAGFAGGGATVGAVALGVLFFVARLLAAHGLPKPGTVALAAACAVEAAAPALVLSARLPGLEPVARPVNALVSAGGTGAVAALACGAAALGLLLYAFPALSRASAHTRTRS
;
A
#
# COMPACT_ATOMS: atom_id res chain seq x y z
N MET A 1 66.18 -36.53 -14.16
CA MET A 1 66.36 -37.68 -15.02
C MET A 1 65.14 -37.80 -15.87
N THR A 2 65.32 -37.32 -17.04
CA THR A 2 65.06 -37.71 -18.39
C THR A 2 63.62 -37.62 -18.87
N ARG A 3 63.40 -36.60 -19.64
CA ARG A 3 62.65 -36.48 -20.91
C ARG A 3 63.07 -37.61 -21.85
N PRO A 4 62.46 -38.00 -22.95
CA PRO A 4 61.82 -37.22 -24.01
C PRO A 4 60.55 -37.92 -24.57
N ASP A 5 59.76 -37.63 -25.61
CA ASP A 5 59.95 -36.83 -26.81
C ASP A 5 58.57 -36.70 -27.52
N ASP A 6 58.39 -35.63 -28.16
CA ASP A 6 57.49 -35.31 -29.25
C ASP A 6 57.91 -36.15 -30.52
N PRO A 7 57.09 -36.37 -31.60
CA PRO A 7 56.76 -35.28 -32.50
C PRO A 7 55.49 -35.34 -33.39
N ALA A 8 55.09 -34.18 -33.88
CA ALA A 8 54.74 -33.82 -35.25
C ALA A 8 53.40 -34.20 -35.90
N ALA A 9 52.73 -33.13 -36.32
CA ALA A 9 51.76 -33.04 -37.41
C ALA A 9 52.32 -33.40 -38.76
N PRO A 10 51.53 -33.62 -39.85
CA PRO A 10 51.16 -32.44 -40.66
C PRO A 10 49.77 -32.47 -41.37
N ALA A 11 49.34 -31.27 -41.66
CA ALA A 11 48.55 -30.68 -42.73
C ALA A 11 48.13 -31.52 -43.93
N ALA A 12 46.91 -31.30 -44.44
CA ALA A 12 46.57 -30.86 -45.79
C ALA A 12 45.03 -30.70 -46.00
N ALA A 13 44.62 -29.57 -46.51
CA ALA A 13 43.39 -29.30 -47.25
C ALA A 13 43.62 -29.69 -48.72
N PRO A 14 42.75 -29.48 -49.71
CA PRO A 14 41.30 -29.27 -49.83
C PRO A 14 40.67 -30.13 -50.93
N GLU A 15 39.34 -30.23 -51.04
CA GLU A 15 38.67 -30.39 -52.33
C GLU A 15 37.15 -30.18 -52.28
N ARG A 16 36.69 -29.27 -53.14
CA ARG A 16 35.36 -29.17 -53.77
C ARG A 16 35.34 -29.97 -55.03
N PRO A 17 34.25 -30.20 -55.84
CA PRO A 17 32.87 -29.69 -55.77
C PRO A 17 31.77 -30.73 -56.15
N ALA A 18 30.49 -30.29 -55.96
CA ALA A 18 29.19 -30.53 -56.58
C ALA A 18 29.02 -31.72 -57.60
N PRO A 19 27.77 -32.19 -57.96
CA PRO A 19 26.60 -31.42 -58.26
C PRO A 19 25.25 -32.02 -57.77
N ALA A 20 24.17 -31.22 -57.96
CA ALA A 20 22.76 -31.59 -57.84
C ALA A 20 22.33 -32.59 -58.99
N PRO A 21 21.14 -33.27 -58.83
CA PRO A 21 20.00 -32.83 -59.62
C PRO A 21 18.58 -32.92 -58.95
N GLU A 22 17.78 -32.02 -59.39
CA GLU A 22 16.41 -32.09 -59.94
C GLU A 22 15.18 -32.23 -59.03
N ARG A 23 14.33 -31.26 -59.29
CA ARG A 23 12.90 -31.09 -58.90
C ARG A 23 12.00 -32.10 -59.57
N PRO A 24 10.75 -32.28 -59.12
CA PRO A 24 9.68 -31.47 -59.68
C PRO A 24 8.65 -30.94 -58.63
N ALA A 25 8.31 -29.69 -58.79
CA ALA A 25 7.02 -29.14 -59.20
C ALA A 25 5.81 -29.38 -58.28
N GLU A 26 5.32 -28.29 -57.83
CA GLU A 26 4.02 -27.65 -58.04
C GLU A 26 3.05 -27.75 -56.88
N ILE A 27 2.72 -26.62 -56.26
CA ILE A 27 1.44 -25.95 -56.45
C ILE A 27 1.54 -24.52 -55.86
N ALA A 28 1.28 -23.56 -56.73
CA ALA A 28 1.23 -22.14 -56.48
C ALA A 28 0.02 -21.75 -55.64
N ALA A 29 0.23 -20.98 -54.54
CA ALA A 29 -0.78 -20.08 -54.01
C ALA A 29 -0.24 -18.66 -54.14
N ARG A 30 -0.87 -17.94 -55.04
CA ARG A 30 -0.58 -16.54 -55.39
C ARG A 30 -0.84 -15.60 -54.22
N THR A 31 0.21 -14.96 -53.76
CA THR A 31 0.10 -13.70 -52.99
C THR A 31 0.01 -12.55 -54.01
N PRO A 32 -1.02 -11.70 -54.01
CA PRO A 32 -1.04 -10.56 -54.90
C PRO A 32 -0.04 -9.52 -54.44
N ALA A 33 0.89 -9.23 -55.31
CA ALA A 33 1.82 -8.10 -55.20
C ALA A 33 1.02 -6.78 -54.99
N ARG A 34 1.35 -6.08 -53.92
CA ARG A 34 0.92 -4.72 -53.63
C ARG A 34 1.47 -3.79 -54.72
N ARG A 35 0.66 -3.44 -55.69
CA ARG A 35 0.97 -2.38 -56.64
C ARG A 35 1.13 -1.04 -55.87
N PRO A 36 2.14 -0.22 -56.16
CA PRO A 36 2.15 1.15 -55.74
C PRO A 36 1.01 1.88 -56.45
N SER A 37 -0.02 2.25 -55.73
CA SER A 37 -1.10 3.09 -56.24
C SER A 37 -0.51 4.45 -56.53
N ALA A 38 -0.47 4.71 -57.83
CA ALA A 38 -0.23 6.03 -58.42
C ALA A 38 -1.13 7.10 -57.81
N GLY A 39 -0.60 8.34 -57.75
CA GLY A 39 -1.16 9.54 -57.24
C GLY A 39 -2.67 9.70 -57.36
N GLY A 40 -3.35 9.56 -56.24
CA GLY A 40 -4.74 10.00 -56.08
C GLY A 40 -4.77 11.53 -56.16
N ARG A 41 -5.54 12.04 -57.10
CA ARG A 41 -5.93 13.44 -57.22
C ARG A 41 -6.18 14.03 -55.84
N ARG A 42 -5.45 15.09 -55.47
CA ARG A 42 -5.80 15.96 -54.34
C ARG A 42 -7.17 16.57 -54.63
N GLY A 43 -8.24 15.93 -54.10
CA GLY A 43 -9.49 16.57 -53.89
C GLY A 43 -9.31 17.77 -52.95
N PRO A 44 -10.25 18.72 -52.92
CA PRO A 44 -10.16 19.85 -51.99
C PRO A 44 -9.91 19.34 -50.60
N ALA A 45 -8.83 19.86 -49.98
CA ALA A 45 -8.40 19.42 -48.66
C ALA A 45 -9.56 19.49 -47.67
N ASP A 46 -9.94 18.35 -47.09
CA ASP A 46 -11.05 18.28 -46.14
C ASP A 46 -10.79 19.27 -44.99
N PRO A 47 -11.63 20.30 -44.83
CA PRO A 47 -11.37 21.36 -43.84
C PRO A 47 -11.35 20.85 -42.43
N VAL A 48 -12.06 19.74 -42.12
CA VAL A 48 -12.07 19.09 -40.80
C VAL A 48 -10.70 18.46 -40.52
N THR A 49 -10.03 17.86 -41.50
CA THR A 49 -8.67 17.30 -41.35
C THR A 49 -7.64 18.40 -41.09
N SER A 50 -7.80 19.60 -41.63
CA SER A 50 -6.91 20.73 -41.34
C SER A 50 -7.11 21.25 -39.92
N LEU A 51 -8.34 21.29 -39.44
CA LEU A 51 -8.72 21.69 -38.10
C LEU A 51 -8.20 20.68 -37.05
N LEU A 52 -8.35 19.37 -37.35
CA LEU A 52 -7.83 18.30 -36.52
C LEU A 52 -6.30 18.42 -36.31
N ARG A 53 -5.56 18.78 -37.38
CA ARG A 53 -4.12 19.00 -37.28
C ARG A 53 -3.78 20.24 -36.45
N HIS A 54 -4.54 21.30 -36.56
CA HIS A 54 -4.33 22.55 -35.84
C HIS A 54 -4.59 22.41 -34.33
N HIS A 55 -5.64 21.66 -33.98
CA HIS A 55 -6.03 21.41 -32.57
C HIS A 55 -5.68 19.99 -32.09
N ARG A 56 -4.64 19.39 -32.66
CA ARG A 56 -4.27 18.02 -32.40
C ARG A 56 -4.04 17.74 -30.92
N ASP A 57 -3.30 18.61 -30.23
CA ASP A 57 -2.99 18.47 -28.80
C ASP A 57 -4.25 18.56 -27.90
N LEU A 58 -5.24 19.36 -28.32
CA LEU A 58 -6.53 19.44 -27.65
C LEU A 58 -7.30 18.12 -27.84
N CYS A 59 -7.42 17.67 -29.09
CA CYS A 59 -8.12 16.43 -29.41
C CYS A 59 -7.42 15.20 -28.80
N GLU A 60 -6.09 15.19 -28.73
CA GLU A 60 -5.32 14.11 -28.11
C GLU A 60 -5.46 14.06 -26.59
N ARG A 61 -5.72 15.18 -25.91
CA ARG A 61 -5.89 15.23 -24.45
C ARG A 61 -7.33 15.02 -24.01
N ALA A 62 -8.28 15.39 -24.86
CA ALA A 62 -9.69 15.31 -24.54
C ALA A 62 -10.17 13.89 -24.23
N VAL A 63 -10.94 13.75 -23.18
CA VAL A 63 -11.50 12.48 -22.70
C VAL A 63 -12.85 12.21 -23.39
N ASP A 64 -13.59 13.27 -23.71
CA ASP A 64 -14.88 13.20 -24.37
C ASP A 64 -15.06 14.31 -25.44
N PRO A 65 -16.07 14.19 -26.31
CA PRO A 65 -16.37 15.23 -27.32
C PRO A 65 -16.71 16.60 -26.73
N LEU A 66 -17.28 16.65 -25.51
CA LEU A 66 -17.66 17.90 -24.85
C LEU A 66 -16.45 18.73 -24.45
N GLU A 67 -15.36 18.07 -24.05
CA GLU A 67 -14.10 18.73 -23.71
C GLU A 67 -13.46 19.35 -24.98
N ILE A 68 -13.58 18.66 -26.14
CA ILE A 68 -13.17 19.22 -27.44
C ILE A 68 -14.02 20.43 -27.78
N ALA A 69 -15.37 20.36 -27.62
CA ALA A 69 -16.28 21.46 -27.91
C ALA A 69 -15.93 22.69 -27.05
N ALA A 70 -15.78 22.53 -25.72
CA ALA A 70 -15.39 23.60 -24.81
C ALA A 70 -14.01 24.19 -25.16
N GLY A 71 -13.05 23.35 -25.54
CA GLY A 71 -11.74 23.78 -26.00
C GLY A 71 -11.80 24.58 -27.31
N LEU A 72 -12.60 24.17 -28.29
CA LEU A 72 -12.79 24.88 -29.54
C LEU A 72 -13.46 26.26 -29.32
N GLU A 73 -14.46 26.34 -28.43
CA GLU A 73 -15.10 27.61 -28.05
C GLU A 73 -14.11 28.56 -27.37
N ALA A 74 -13.26 28.04 -26.47
CA ALA A 74 -12.22 28.82 -25.82
C ALA A 74 -11.16 29.36 -26.80
N HIS A 75 -10.97 28.70 -27.94
CA HIS A 75 -10.15 29.18 -29.08
C HIS A 75 -10.90 30.03 -30.10
N GLY A 76 -12.13 30.43 -29.78
CA GLY A 76 -12.92 31.36 -30.59
C GLY A 76 -13.70 30.75 -31.77
N LEU A 77 -13.80 29.41 -31.81
CA LEU A 77 -14.69 28.74 -32.77
C LEU A 77 -16.12 28.76 -32.22
N THR A 78 -16.95 29.61 -32.81
CA THR A 78 -18.36 29.71 -32.49
C THR A 78 -19.20 28.96 -33.54
N ASP A 79 -20.48 28.69 -33.29
CA ASP A 79 -21.40 28.02 -34.22
C ASP A 79 -21.42 28.68 -35.61
N ARG A 80 -21.29 30.02 -35.68
CA ARG A 80 -21.19 30.77 -36.92
C ARG A 80 -19.94 30.44 -37.74
N THR A 81 -18.81 30.15 -37.08
CA THR A 81 -17.56 29.76 -37.74
C THR A 81 -17.57 28.29 -38.12
N VAL A 82 -18.26 27.46 -37.35
CA VAL A 82 -18.39 26.00 -37.56
C VAL A 82 -19.19 25.66 -38.78
N ALA A 83 -20.13 26.54 -39.21
CA ALA A 83 -20.86 26.39 -40.47
C ALA A 83 -19.95 26.28 -41.71
N ARG A 84 -18.71 26.82 -41.69
CA ARG A 84 -17.69 26.65 -42.74
C ARG A 84 -17.19 25.22 -42.87
N TYR A 85 -17.31 24.43 -41.80
CA TYR A 85 -16.91 23.02 -41.75
C TYR A 85 -18.07 22.08 -42.03
N ARG A 86 -19.25 22.63 -42.48
CA ARG A 86 -20.47 21.89 -42.78
C ARG A 86 -21.13 21.19 -41.60
N HIS A 87 -20.88 21.71 -40.39
CA HIS A 87 -21.52 21.24 -39.17
C HIS A 87 -22.54 22.27 -38.68
N ARG A 88 -23.59 21.79 -38.02
CA ARG A 88 -24.66 22.61 -37.50
C ARG A 88 -24.25 23.44 -36.29
N ASP A 89 -23.43 22.82 -35.43
CA ASP A 89 -22.99 23.39 -34.16
C ASP A 89 -21.58 22.87 -33.80
N VAL A 90 -20.98 23.48 -32.76
CA VAL A 90 -19.63 23.09 -32.27
C VAL A 90 -19.61 21.67 -31.75
N PHE A 91 -20.72 21.18 -31.18
CA PHE A 91 -20.82 19.84 -30.64
C PHE A 91 -20.71 18.76 -31.72
N ALA A 92 -21.46 18.92 -32.82
CA ALA A 92 -21.41 18.02 -33.97
C ALA A 92 -20.01 17.98 -34.61
N LEU A 93 -19.32 19.12 -34.66
CA LEU A 93 -17.93 19.18 -35.13
C LEU A 93 -16.98 18.46 -34.16
N ALA A 94 -17.15 18.64 -32.86
CA ALA A 94 -16.35 17.99 -31.84
C ALA A 94 -16.52 16.45 -31.85
N GLU A 95 -17.75 15.96 -32.05
CA GLU A 95 -18.02 14.53 -32.22
C GLU A 95 -17.31 13.95 -33.46
N GLU A 96 -17.29 14.66 -34.58
CA GLU A 96 -16.57 14.22 -35.78
C GLU A 96 -15.05 14.24 -35.57
N LEU A 97 -14.50 15.27 -34.93
CA LEU A 97 -13.08 15.33 -34.60
C LEU A 97 -12.67 14.16 -33.68
N TYR A 98 -13.52 13.88 -32.68
CA TYR A 98 -13.28 12.75 -31.76
C TYR A 98 -13.36 11.41 -32.47
N ALA A 99 -14.35 11.22 -33.39
CA ALA A 99 -14.49 9.99 -34.16
C ALA A 99 -13.35 9.76 -35.17
N ARG A 100 -12.69 10.83 -35.64
CA ARG A 100 -11.57 10.75 -36.59
C ARG A 100 -10.22 10.53 -35.92
N MET A 101 -10.16 10.65 -34.58
CA MET A 101 -8.95 10.31 -33.84
C MET A 101 -8.69 8.80 -33.92
N PRO A 102 -7.44 8.37 -34.23
CA PRO A 102 -7.13 6.96 -34.18
C PRO A 102 -7.41 6.42 -32.78
N PRO A 103 -8.04 5.23 -32.67
CA PRO A 103 -8.28 4.64 -31.35
C PRO A 103 -6.97 4.56 -30.61
N ARG A 104 -6.88 5.29 -29.50
CA ARG A 104 -5.71 5.22 -28.62
C ARG A 104 -5.57 3.78 -28.17
N ALA A 105 -4.48 3.11 -28.56
CA ALA A 105 -4.10 1.86 -27.96
C ALA A 105 -3.99 2.07 -26.45
N HIS A 106 -5.01 1.59 -25.73
CA HIS A 106 -5.06 1.46 -24.29
C HIS A 106 -4.90 2.74 -23.43
N ARG A 107 -5.93 3.62 -23.52
CA ARG A 107 -6.38 4.31 -22.30
C ARG A 107 -7.83 3.87 -22.07
N PRO A 108 -8.18 3.25 -20.93
CA PRO A 108 -9.56 2.83 -20.68
C PRO A 108 -10.46 4.05 -20.72
N ALA A 109 -11.47 4.02 -21.58
CA ALA A 109 -12.50 5.05 -21.64
C ALA A 109 -13.22 5.10 -20.28
N PRO A 110 -13.46 6.30 -19.70
CA PRO A 110 -14.30 6.41 -18.52
C PRO A 110 -15.76 6.24 -18.99
N GLY A 111 -16.30 5.04 -18.82
CA GLY A 111 -17.71 4.73 -19.11
C GLY A 111 -18.01 3.43 -19.81
N GLY A 112 -17.04 2.74 -20.39
CA GLY A 112 -17.19 1.33 -20.75
C GLY A 112 -17.21 0.47 -19.48
N PRO A 113 -17.82 -0.76 -19.49
CA PRO A 113 -17.61 -1.67 -18.37
C PRO A 113 -16.11 -1.78 -18.20
N SER A 114 -15.60 -1.13 -17.15
CA SER A 114 -14.18 -1.11 -16.81
C SER A 114 -13.75 -2.56 -16.78
N ALA A 115 -12.98 -2.98 -17.79
CA ALA A 115 -12.17 -4.17 -17.61
C ALA A 115 -11.46 -3.93 -16.28
N ALA A 116 -11.82 -4.70 -15.27
CA ALA A 116 -11.20 -4.62 -13.96
C ALA A 116 -9.71 -4.52 -14.20
N PRO A 117 -8.99 -3.57 -13.57
CA PRO A 117 -7.55 -3.46 -13.77
C PRO A 117 -7.01 -4.88 -13.63
N PRO A 118 -6.12 -5.33 -14.52
CA PRO A 118 -5.62 -6.71 -14.48
C PRO A 118 -5.25 -6.97 -13.04
N GLY A 119 -6.02 -7.89 -12.41
CA GLY A 119 -5.80 -8.19 -11.00
C GLY A 119 -4.32 -8.52 -10.88
N PRO A 120 -3.61 -8.10 -9.82
CA PRO A 120 -2.19 -8.32 -9.70
C PRO A 120 -1.93 -9.78 -10.08
N ASP A 121 -1.04 -9.98 -11.03
CA ASP A 121 -0.69 -11.31 -11.52
C ASP A 121 -0.43 -12.22 -10.32
N THR A 122 -0.75 -13.50 -10.41
CA THR A 122 -0.56 -14.45 -9.30
C THR A 122 0.85 -14.36 -8.73
N GLY A 123 1.85 -14.04 -9.55
CA GLY A 123 3.23 -13.75 -9.12
C GLY A 123 3.35 -12.53 -8.22
N ASP A 124 2.70 -11.42 -8.55
CA ASP A 124 2.72 -10.21 -7.73
C ASP A 124 2.03 -10.43 -6.38
N ARG A 125 0.95 -11.22 -6.34
CA ARG A 125 0.28 -11.59 -5.08
C ARG A 125 1.17 -12.44 -4.18
N ALA A 126 1.84 -13.44 -4.75
CA ALA A 126 2.79 -14.26 -4.01
C ALA A 126 3.94 -13.42 -3.45
N ALA A 127 4.51 -12.52 -4.26
CA ALA A 127 5.63 -11.68 -3.87
C ALA A 127 5.30 -10.78 -2.68
N TRP A 128 4.19 -10.00 -2.70
CA TRP A 128 3.87 -9.13 -1.58
C TRP A 128 3.35 -9.91 -0.36
N THR A 129 2.74 -11.09 -0.52
CA THR A 129 2.34 -11.96 0.59
C THR A 129 3.56 -12.48 1.33
N LEU A 130 4.57 -12.98 0.61
CA LEU A 130 5.85 -13.41 1.19
C LEU A 130 6.54 -12.25 1.92
N LEU A 131 6.53 -11.07 1.32
CA LEU A 131 7.09 -9.88 1.94
C LEU A 131 6.35 -9.50 3.23
N ALA A 132 5.02 -9.66 3.28
CA ALA A 132 4.21 -9.37 4.47
C ALA A 132 4.43 -10.38 5.60
N LEU A 133 4.84 -11.61 5.30
CA LEU A 133 5.20 -12.62 6.30
C LEU A 133 6.60 -12.39 6.90
N LEU A 134 7.46 -11.66 6.19
CA LEU A 134 8.87 -11.50 6.55
C LEU A 134 9.09 -10.91 7.96
N PRO A 135 8.39 -9.83 8.40
CA PRO A 135 8.59 -9.27 9.74
C PRO A 135 8.32 -10.29 10.85
N GLY A 136 7.21 -11.04 10.72
CA GLY A 136 6.87 -12.10 11.67
C GLY A 136 7.88 -13.23 11.67
N ALA A 137 8.34 -13.69 10.51
CA ALA A 137 9.34 -14.74 10.38
C ALA A 137 10.68 -14.35 11.00
N VAL A 138 11.14 -13.12 10.78
CA VAL A 138 12.38 -12.58 11.40
C VAL A 138 12.25 -12.54 12.92
N CYS A 139 11.14 -12.01 13.44
CA CYS A 139 10.92 -11.97 14.90
C CYS A 139 10.87 -13.37 15.52
N LEU A 140 10.17 -14.32 14.87
CA LEU A 140 10.11 -15.71 15.34
C LEU A 140 11.48 -16.39 15.29
N ALA A 141 12.25 -16.19 14.21
CA ALA A 141 13.61 -16.73 14.10
C ALA A 141 14.53 -16.16 15.18
N THR A 142 14.46 -14.85 15.45
CA THR A 142 15.24 -14.20 16.53
C THR A 142 14.87 -14.76 17.91
N ALA A 143 13.56 -14.86 18.19
CA ALA A 143 13.09 -15.42 19.47
C ALA A 143 13.47 -16.91 19.62
N GLY A 144 13.37 -17.68 18.54
CA GLY A 144 13.79 -19.08 18.50
C GLY A 144 15.29 -19.23 18.73
N ALA A 145 16.13 -18.40 18.10
CA ALA A 145 17.56 -18.39 18.29
C ALA A 145 17.94 -18.05 19.74
N LEU A 146 17.32 -17.04 20.34
CA LEU A 146 17.58 -16.66 21.74
C LEU A 146 17.18 -17.76 22.72
N ARG A 147 16.08 -18.47 22.48
CA ARG A 147 15.65 -19.61 23.29
C ARG A 147 16.58 -20.83 23.13
N ALA A 148 16.94 -21.16 21.89
CA ALA A 148 17.82 -22.29 21.59
C ALA A 148 19.25 -22.10 22.16
N THR A 149 19.66 -20.86 22.37
CA THR A 149 20.99 -20.50 22.90
C THR A 149 20.93 -20.05 24.35
N GLU A 150 19.84 -20.33 25.06
CA GLU A 150 19.72 -20.07 26.50
C GLU A 150 20.81 -20.85 27.27
N GLY A 151 21.58 -20.12 28.10
CA GLY A 151 22.70 -20.70 28.87
C GLY A 151 23.99 -20.94 28.09
N VAL A 152 24.04 -20.70 26.77
CA VAL A 152 25.22 -20.88 25.92
C VAL A 152 25.88 -19.55 25.57
N LEU A 153 25.05 -18.55 25.23
CA LEU A 153 25.52 -17.21 24.86
C LEU A 153 25.64 -16.32 26.10
N ASP A 154 26.71 -15.53 26.14
CA ASP A 154 26.86 -14.45 27.10
C ASP A 154 25.86 -13.29 26.82
N ASP A 155 25.67 -12.40 27.78
CA ASP A 155 24.70 -11.30 27.69
C ASP A 155 25.02 -10.35 26.54
N GLY A 156 26.30 -10.17 26.20
CA GLY A 156 26.73 -9.36 25.06
C GLY A 156 26.29 -9.95 23.74
N ALA A 157 26.47 -11.24 23.51
CA ALA A 157 26.05 -11.93 22.29
C ALA A 157 24.51 -11.98 22.18
N ARG A 158 23.81 -12.21 23.31
CA ARG A 158 22.32 -12.17 23.33
C ARG A 158 21.78 -10.78 22.94
N SER A 159 22.40 -9.74 23.48
CA SER A 159 22.06 -8.35 23.13
C SER A 159 22.29 -8.06 21.63
N LEU A 160 23.42 -8.53 21.09
CA LEU A 160 23.73 -8.39 19.67
C LEU A 160 22.72 -9.10 18.78
N VAL A 161 22.33 -10.34 19.10
CA VAL A 161 21.30 -11.10 18.36
C VAL A 161 19.97 -10.36 18.41
N THR A 162 19.60 -9.81 19.57
CA THR A 162 18.35 -9.05 19.74
C THR A 162 18.35 -7.78 18.89
N VAL A 163 19.43 -6.99 18.92
CA VAL A 163 19.56 -5.75 18.14
C VAL A 163 19.55 -6.05 16.63
N LEU A 164 20.29 -7.07 16.20
CA LEU A 164 20.32 -7.47 14.78
C LEU A 164 18.95 -7.95 14.31
N GLY A 165 18.26 -8.77 15.11
CA GLY A 165 16.90 -9.22 14.83
C GLY A 165 15.91 -8.07 14.74
N ALA A 166 15.96 -7.12 15.66
CA ALA A 166 15.14 -5.91 15.64
C ALA A 166 15.40 -5.07 14.39
N LEU A 167 16.66 -4.87 14.02
CA LEU A 167 17.03 -4.14 12.79
C LEU A 167 16.48 -4.82 11.54
N LEU A 168 16.66 -6.14 11.43
CA LEU A 168 16.14 -6.91 10.31
C LEU A 168 14.61 -6.88 10.25
N ALA A 169 13.91 -6.96 11.38
CA ALA A 169 12.46 -6.84 11.45
C ALA A 169 11.99 -5.44 11.01
N CYS A 170 12.68 -4.38 11.42
CA CYS A 170 12.41 -3.02 10.98
C CYS A 170 12.60 -2.85 9.46
N LEU A 171 13.68 -3.41 8.90
CA LEU A 171 13.94 -3.39 7.46
C LEU A 171 12.88 -4.17 6.69
N ALA A 172 12.49 -5.35 7.17
CA ALA A 172 11.43 -6.17 6.61
C ALA A 172 10.08 -5.42 6.63
N LEU A 173 9.74 -4.78 7.76
CA LEU A 173 8.53 -3.97 7.90
C LEU A 173 8.54 -2.77 6.92
N ARG A 174 9.65 -2.05 6.81
CA ARG A 174 9.79 -0.95 5.85
C ARG A 174 9.63 -1.44 4.41
N ALA A 175 10.21 -2.57 4.06
CA ALA A 175 10.07 -3.17 2.74
C ALA A 175 8.61 -3.56 2.46
N CYS A 176 7.91 -4.15 3.42
CA CYS A 176 6.49 -4.48 3.34
C CYS A 176 5.60 -3.23 3.19
N LEU A 177 5.85 -2.18 3.98
CA LEU A 177 5.11 -0.92 3.93
C LEU A 177 5.39 -0.10 2.66
N GLY A 178 6.51 -0.35 1.99
CA GLY A 178 6.89 0.29 0.72
C GLY A 178 6.31 -0.41 -0.52
N ARG A 179 5.82 -1.65 -0.38
CA ARG A 179 5.33 -2.47 -1.50
C ARG A 179 3.98 -3.11 -1.15
N GLY A 180 3.20 -3.47 -2.20
CA GLY A 180 1.92 -4.15 -2.02
C GLY A 180 0.78 -3.29 -1.46
N PRO A 181 -0.27 -3.93 -0.90
CA PRO A 181 -1.51 -3.26 -0.51
C PRO A 181 -1.37 -2.29 0.66
N LEU A 182 -0.29 -2.40 1.45
CA LEU A 182 0.00 -1.49 2.56
C LEU A 182 0.80 -0.24 2.13
N ARG A 183 1.13 -0.07 0.85
CA ARG A 183 1.83 1.12 0.36
C ARG A 183 0.96 2.36 0.54
N ALA A 184 1.53 3.41 1.15
CA ALA A 184 0.90 4.72 1.27
C ALA A 184 1.70 5.76 0.49
N PRO A 185 1.04 6.66 -0.27
CA PRO A 185 1.68 7.82 -0.88
C PRO A 185 2.12 8.80 0.23
N GLY A 186 3.39 9.18 0.20
CA GLY A 186 3.97 10.06 1.23
C GLY A 186 4.72 9.26 2.30
N GLY A 187 6.01 9.52 2.45
CA GLY A 187 6.94 8.74 3.26
C GLY A 187 6.53 8.50 4.72
N ALA A 188 7.19 7.52 5.33
CA ALA A 188 6.94 7.07 6.72
C ALA A 188 7.25 8.10 7.83
N GLY A 189 7.92 9.19 7.51
CA GLY A 189 8.22 10.36 8.33
C GLY A 189 7.88 10.26 9.83
N ARG A 190 7.11 11.21 10.33
CA ARG A 190 6.71 11.30 11.75
C ARG A 190 5.88 10.10 12.23
N ALA A 191 5.05 9.50 11.37
CA ALA A 191 4.26 8.33 11.73
C ALA A 191 5.13 7.12 12.11
N GLY A 192 6.30 6.98 11.48
CA GLY A 192 7.27 5.95 11.84
C GLY A 192 7.86 6.16 13.25
N LEU A 193 8.18 7.40 13.62
CA LEU A 193 8.68 7.72 14.97
C LEU A 193 7.64 7.41 16.05
N TYR A 194 6.38 7.82 15.84
CA TYR A 194 5.30 7.48 16.77
C TYR A 194 5.08 5.97 16.85
N GLY A 195 5.16 5.27 15.71
CA GLY A 195 5.08 3.80 15.69
C GLY A 195 6.20 3.14 16.50
N CYS A 196 7.44 3.61 16.38
CA CYS A 196 8.57 3.13 17.18
C CYS A 196 8.35 3.36 18.67
N TRP A 197 7.86 4.55 19.07
CA TRP A 197 7.54 4.85 20.46
C TRP A 197 6.50 3.88 21.01
N LEU A 198 5.35 3.75 20.34
CA LEU A 198 4.25 2.86 20.76
C LEU A 198 4.69 1.39 20.87
N LEU A 199 5.53 0.92 19.93
CA LEU A 199 6.09 -0.43 20.00
C LEU A 199 7.08 -0.59 21.17
N SER A 200 7.90 0.42 21.43
CA SER A 200 8.82 0.41 22.59
C SER A 200 8.05 0.44 23.90
N TYR A 201 6.98 1.25 23.98
CA TYR A 201 6.12 1.30 25.14
C TYR A 201 5.34 -0.01 25.35
N ALA A 202 4.91 -0.69 24.29
CA ALA A 202 4.28 -2.00 24.37
C ALA A 202 5.21 -3.08 24.95
N VAL A 203 6.53 -2.91 24.85
CA VAL A 203 7.53 -3.85 25.40
C VAL A 203 7.93 -3.48 26.81
N TYR A 204 8.20 -2.21 27.05
CA TYR A 204 8.85 -1.74 28.28
C TYR A 204 7.95 -0.88 29.17
N GLY A 205 6.81 -0.41 28.64
CA GLY A 205 5.98 0.61 29.31
C GLY A 205 5.37 0.14 30.63
N GLU A 206 5.00 -1.13 30.72
CA GLU A 206 4.46 -1.70 31.97
C GLU A 206 5.54 -1.74 33.05
N GLY A 207 6.73 -2.25 32.72
CA GLY A 207 7.85 -2.28 33.67
C GLY A 207 8.34 -0.89 34.04
N LEU A 208 8.36 0.06 33.11
CA LEU A 208 8.69 1.45 33.34
C LEU A 208 7.68 2.08 34.33
N LEU A 209 6.39 1.92 34.07
CA LEU A 209 5.36 2.53 34.90
C LEU A 209 5.34 1.92 36.31
N ASP A 210 5.53 0.60 36.43
CA ASP A 210 5.62 -0.10 37.69
C ASP A 210 6.81 0.41 38.55
N GLN A 211 8.01 0.54 37.99
CA GLN A 211 9.16 1.12 38.66
C GLN A 211 8.95 2.59 39.06
N VAL A 212 8.33 3.38 38.14
CA VAL A 212 8.04 4.77 38.48
C VAL A 212 7.03 4.87 39.62
N MET A 213 6.06 3.96 39.73
CA MET A 213 5.09 3.94 40.81
C MET A 213 5.67 3.43 42.15
N THR A 214 6.53 2.43 42.11
CA THR A 214 7.13 1.82 43.33
C THR A 214 8.25 2.65 43.94
N GLY A 215 8.81 3.63 43.24
CA GLY A 215 9.72 4.58 43.86
C GLY A 215 11.16 4.61 43.37
N GLY A 216 11.56 3.74 42.46
CA GLY A 216 12.92 3.80 41.96
C GLY A 216 13.31 2.73 40.95
N PRO A 217 14.48 2.87 40.31
CA PRO A 217 15.02 1.86 39.44
C PRO A 217 15.65 0.73 40.26
N ASP A 218 14.87 -0.27 40.66
CA ASP A 218 15.35 -1.42 41.43
C ASP A 218 16.00 -2.50 40.56
N GLY A 219 16.22 -2.22 39.25
CA GLY A 219 16.84 -3.16 38.33
C GLY A 219 16.57 -2.83 36.85
N PRO A 220 17.04 -3.67 35.95
CA PRO A 220 16.75 -3.51 34.53
C PRO A 220 15.24 -3.69 34.26
N TRP A 221 14.70 -2.92 33.36
CA TRP A 221 13.28 -3.01 32.97
C TRP A 221 12.98 -4.37 32.36
N ASN A 222 12.06 -5.09 32.96
CA ASN A 222 11.59 -6.35 32.42
C ASN A 222 10.75 -6.07 31.14
N GLY A 223 11.36 -6.31 30.00
CA GLY A 223 10.67 -6.18 28.71
C GLY A 223 9.93 -7.46 28.35
N THR A 224 8.71 -7.34 27.87
CA THR A 224 7.92 -8.46 27.33
C THR A 224 7.92 -8.40 25.79
N PRO A 225 8.77 -9.19 25.09
CA PRO A 225 8.84 -9.13 23.62
C PRO A 225 7.65 -9.76 22.90
N ALA A 226 6.78 -10.46 23.63
CA ALA A 226 5.65 -11.17 23.05
C ALA A 226 4.66 -10.28 22.29
N PRO A 227 4.32 -9.01 22.68
CA PRO A 227 3.51 -8.12 21.85
C PRO A 227 4.11 -7.86 20.47
N LEU A 228 5.44 -7.71 20.41
CA LEU A 228 6.13 -7.49 19.12
C LEU A 228 6.01 -8.70 18.21
N LEU A 229 6.12 -9.92 18.75
CA LEU A 229 5.97 -11.15 17.96
C LEU A 229 4.59 -11.26 17.36
N GLY A 230 3.54 -11.05 18.16
CA GLY A 230 2.15 -11.09 17.71
C GLY A 230 1.84 -10.01 16.68
N LEU A 231 2.28 -8.78 16.94
CA LEU A 231 2.07 -7.63 16.02
C LEU A 231 2.87 -7.78 14.73
N ALA A 232 4.10 -8.28 14.77
CA ALA A 232 4.90 -8.53 13.58
C ALA A 232 4.28 -9.64 12.72
N ALA A 233 3.75 -10.71 13.32
CA ALA A 233 3.01 -11.75 12.61
C ALA A 233 1.69 -11.22 12.02
N ALA A 234 1.03 -10.25 12.68
CA ALA A 234 -0.21 -9.65 12.23
C ALA A 234 -0.07 -8.75 10.99
N VAL A 235 1.16 -8.42 10.55
CA VAL A 235 1.39 -7.64 9.31
C VAL A 235 0.84 -8.36 8.08
N ALA A 236 0.96 -9.68 8.00
CA ALA A 236 0.43 -10.46 6.88
C ALA A 236 -1.11 -10.40 6.80
N PRO A 237 -1.87 -10.73 7.86
CA PRO A 237 -3.33 -10.56 7.82
C PRO A 237 -3.76 -9.10 7.61
N ALA A 238 -3.01 -8.10 8.13
CA ALA A 238 -3.28 -6.69 7.84
C ALA A 238 -3.19 -6.37 6.34
N ALA A 239 -2.16 -6.88 5.65
CA ALA A 239 -1.99 -6.72 4.21
C ALA A 239 -3.13 -7.38 3.44
N TRP A 240 -3.54 -8.59 3.80
CA TRP A 240 -4.66 -9.29 3.19
C TRP A 240 -6.00 -8.60 3.43
N CYS A 241 -6.28 -8.14 4.66
CA CYS A 241 -7.50 -7.40 4.99
C CYS A 241 -7.58 -6.09 4.20
N THR A 242 -6.46 -5.36 4.06
CA THR A 242 -6.38 -4.15 3.23
C THR A 242 -6.63 -4.46 1.76
N HIS A 243 -6.04 -5.53 1.22
CA HIS A 243 -6.28 -5.97 -0.16
C HIS A 243 -7.75 -6.34 -0.40
N LEU A 244 -8.34 -7.14 0.48
CA LEU A 244 -9.75 -7.53 0.40
C LEU A 244 -10.69 -6.32 0.49
N PHE A 245 -10.40 -5.38 1.39
CA PHE A 245 -11.15 -4.12 1.50
C PHE A 245 -11.10 -3.35 0.18
N THR A 246 -9.90 -3.13 -0.38
CA THR A 246 -9.70 -2.39 -1.63
C THR A 246 -10.44 -3.05 -2.80
N VAL A 247 -10.30 -4.37 -2.98
CA VAL A 247 -10.97 -5.11 -4.07
C VAL A 247 -12.50 -5.04 -3.93
N ARG A 248 -13.04 -5.22 -2.73
CA ARG A 248 -14.49 -5.14 -2.50
C ARG A 248 -15.04 -3.72 -2.61
N ALA A 249 -14.28 -2.71 -2.16
CA ALA A 249 -14.64 -1.31 -2.32
C ALA A 249 -14.71 -0.92 -3.81
N HIS A 250 -13.72 -1.31 -4.62
CA HIS A 250 -13.74 -1.07 -6.06
C HIS A 250 -14.91 -1.77 -6.77
N ARG A 251 -15.22 -3.02 -6.41
CA ARG A 251 -16.37 -3.74 -7.00
C ARG A 251 -17.69 -3.06 -6.67
N LYS A 252 -17.87 -2.55 -5.45
CA LYS A 252 -19.07 -1.79 -5.06
C LYS A 252 -19.15 -0.45 -5.77
N LEU A 253 -18.03 0.24 -5.98
CA LEU A 253 -17.97 1.47 -6.78
C LEU A 253 -18.42 1.26 -8.23
N ALA A 254 -18.01 0.16 -8.84
CA ALA A 254 -18.38 -0.17 -10.22
C ALA A 254 -19.88 -0.50 -10.39
N GLY A 255 -20.57 -0.94 -9.33
CA GLY A 255 -21.99 -1.33 -9.36
C GLY A 255 -22.97 -0.28 -8.84
N SER A 256 -22.53 0.78 -8.14
CA SER A 256 -23.44 1.76 -7.51
C SER A 256 -23.68 2.97 -8.42
N ARG A 257 -24.98 3.30 -8.63
CA ARG A 257 -25.43 4.44 -9.44
C ARG A 257 -25.57 5.75 -8.65
N ALA A 258 -25.58 5.68 -7.30
CA ALA A 258 -25.73 6.83 -6.42
C ALA A 258 -24.67 6.82 -5.31
N LEU A 259 -24.15 8.02 -4.96
CA LEU A 259 -23.12 8.22 -3.93
C LEU A 259 -23.60 7.87 -2.50
N GLU A 260 -24.90 8.04 -2.22
CA GLU A 260 -25.49 7.71 -0.94
C GLU A 260 -25.55 6.19 -0.70
N GLU A 261 -25.86 5.43 -1.74
CA GLU A 261 -25.89 3.97 -1.72
C GLU A 261 -24.47 3.37 -1.51
N PHE A 262 -23.46 4.04 -2.07
CA PHE A 262 -22.06 3.69 -1.85
C PHE A 262 -21.60 3.93 -0.40
N GLY A 263 -21.97 5.08 0.19
CA GLY A 263 -21.63 5.42 1.58
C GLY A 263 -22.20 4.43 2.58
N ALA A 264 -23.44 3.98 2.38
CA ALA A 264 -24.08 2.93 3.19
C ALA A 264 -23.37 1.57 3.07
N GLY A 265 -22.78 1.29 1.89
CA GLY A 265 -22.09 0.02 1.62
C GLY A 265 -20.64 -0.07 2.12
N VAL A 266 -19.93 1.07 2.32
CA VAL A 266 -18.51 1.09 2.75
C VAL A 266 -18.37 0.88 4.26
N ARG A 267 -19.34 1.37 5.06
CA ARG A 267 -19.32 1.20 6.52
C ARG A 267 -19.26 -0.28 6.95
N PRO A 268 -20.16 -1.16 6.50
CA PRO A 268 -20.08 -2.57 6.89
C PRO A 268 -18.83 -3.26 6.35
N LEU A 269 -18.27 -2.80 5.22
CA LEU A 269 -17.05 -3.33 4.65
C LEU A 269 -15.83 -3.00 5.52
N LEU A 270 -15.75 -1.76 6.05
CA LEU A 270 -14.71 -1.35 6.98
C LEU A 270 -14.78 -2.15 8.28
N LEU A 271 -16.00 -2.27 8.86
CA LEU A 271 -16.20 -3.08 10.07
C LEU A 271 -15.84 -4.54 9.85
N ALA A 272 -16.21 -5.12 8.70
CA ALA A 272 -15.83 -6.48 8.34
C ALA A 272 -14.32 -6.66 8.20
N ALA A 273 -13.61 -5.67 7.63
CA ALA A 273 -12.15 -5.71 7.52
C ALA A 273 -11.48 -5.64 8.89
N VAL A 274 -11.98 -4.77 9.79
CA VAL A 274 -11.49 -4.67 11.17
C VAL A 274 -11.79 -5.93 11.97
N ALA A 275 -13.00 -6.48 11.84
CA ALA A 275 -13.38 -7.71 12.52
C ALA A 275 -12.54 -8.91 12.04
N LEU A 276 -12.30 -9.02 10.73
CA LEU A 276 -11.43 -10.06 10.16
C LEU A 276 -9.98 -9.91 10.65
N PHE A 277 -9.47 -8.68 10.71
CA PHE A 277 -8.15 -8.41 11.25
C PHE A 277 -8.06 -8.78 12.74
N LEU A 278 -9.05 -8.39 13.55
CA LEU A 278 -9.13 -8.76 14.97
C LEU A 278 -9.19 -10.28 15.15
N GLY A 279 -9.99 -10.97 14.33
CA GLY A 279 -10.07 -12.42 14.34
C GLY A 279 -8.75 -13.13 14.05
N ALA A 280 -7.85 -12.48 13.30
CA ALA A 280 -6.49 -12.97 13.06
C ALA A 280 -5.50 -12.51 14.15
N LEU A 281 -5.62 -11.27 14.64
CA LEU A 281 -4.71 -10.69 15.63
C LEU A 281 -4.80 -11.39 16.99
N LEU A 282 -6.03 -11.68 17.46
CA LEU A 282 -6.24 -12.29 18.77
C LEU A 282 -5.52 -13.65 18.92
N PRO A 283 -5.70 -14.63 18.00
CA PRO A 283 -4.97 -15.90 18.11
C PRO A 283 -3.46 -15.73 17.96
N LEU A 284 -2.97 -14.78 17.14
CA LEU A 284 -1.54 -14.52 16.99
C LEU A 284 -0.93 -13.99 18.30
N LEU A 285 -1.60 -13.06 18.98
CA LEU A 285 -1.15 -12.56 20.28
C LEU A 285 -1.23 -13.66 21.35
N HIS A 286 -2.26 -14.49 21.32
CA HIS A 286 -2.38 -15.63 22.24
C HIS A 286 -1.25 -16.63 22.04
N LEU A 287 -0.97 -17.02 20.79
CA LEU A 287 0.16 -17.91 20.44
C LEU A 287 1.52 -17.32 20.80
N ALA A 288 1.67 -15.99 20.76
CA ALA A 288 2.89 -15.30 21.18
C ALA A 288 3.12 -15.32 22.70
N GLY A 289 2.24 -15.93 23.47
CA GLY A 289 2.38 -16.07 24.92
C GLY A 289 1.56 -15.09 25.76
N PHE A 290 0.60 -14.40 25.12
CA PHE A 290 -0.33 -13.50 25.80
C PHE A 290 -1.66 -14.19 26.11
N ALA A 291 -1.67 -14.93 27.19
CA ALA A 291 -2.88 -15.59 27.68
C ALA A 291 -3.57 -14.75 28.78
N GLY A 292 -4.00 -13.53 28.46
CA GLY A 292 -4.84 -12.74 29.38
C GLY A 292 -4.11 -11.70 30.22
N GLY A 293 -4.81 -10.65 30.58
CA GLY A 293 -4.34 -9.51 31.37
C GLY A 293 -4.37 -8.18 30.57
N GLY A 294 -4.07 -7.06 31.24
CA GLY A 294 -4.09 -5.72 30.65
C GLY A 294 -3.18 -5.57 29.44
N ALA A 295 -2.02 -6.22 29.45
CA ALA A 295 -1.06 -6.23 28.36
C ALA A 295 -1.65 -6.72 27.04
N THR A 296 -2.48 -7.74 27.04
CA THR A 296 -3.15 -8.26 25.86
C THR A 296 -4.10 -7.24 25.25
N VAL A 297 -4.88 -6.54 26.07
CA VAL A 297 -5.82 -5.51 25.62
C VAL A 297 -5.07 -4.34 24.98
N GLY A 298 -3.98 -3.90 25.58
CA GLY A 298 -3.10 -2.85 25.04
C GLY A 298 -2.52 -3.25 23.67
N ALA A 299 -2.02 -4.47 23.54
CA ALA A 299 -1.45 -4.97 22.29
C ALA A 299 -2.52 -5.11 21.18
N VAL A 300 -3.74 -5.53 21.51
CA VAL A 300 -4.87 -5.58 20.58
C VAL A 300 -5.24 -4.18 20.13
N ALA A 301 -5.40 -3.24 21.06
CA ALA A 301 -5.72 -1.84 20.77
C ALA A 301 -4.69 -1.19 19.86
N LEU A 302 -3.40 -1.42 20.14
CA LEU A 302 -2.27 -0.97 19.32
C LEU A 302 -2.30 -1.57 17.91
N GLY A 303 -2.56 -2.86 17.80
CA GLY A 303 -2.68 -3.54 16.50
C GLY A 303 -3.81 -2.95 15.65
N VAL A 304 -4.98 -2.71 16.26
CA VAL A 304 -6.12 -2.07 15.57
C VAL A 304 -5.78 -0.63 15.16
N LEU A 305 -5.14 0.14 16.05
CA LEU A 305 -4.69 1.50 15.75
C LEU A 305 -3.76 1.53 14.54
N PHE A 306 -2.75 0.68 14.50
CA PHE A 306 -1.83 0.56 13.36
C PHE A 306 -2.54 0.13 12.08
N PHE A 307 -3.43 -0.85 12.16
CA PHE A 307 -4.19 -1.32 11.01
C PHE A 307 -5.06 -0.21 10.39
N VAL A 308 -5.87 0.48 11.21
CA VAL A 308 -6.77 1.53 10.72
C VAL A 308 -5.98 2.75 10.22
N ALA A 309 -4.92 3.16 10.94
CA ALA A 309 -4.04 4.24 10.51
C ALA A 309 -3.39 3.92 9.15
N ARG A 310 -2.96 2.67 8.96
CA ARG A 310 -2.34 2.25 7.70
C ARG A 310 -3.34 2.09 6.58
N LEU A 311 -4.54 1.58 6.86
CA LEU A 311 -5.63 1.48 5.91
C LEU A 311 -6.01 2.87 5.35
N LEU A 312 -6.19 3.86 6.23
CA LEU A 312 -6.46 5.25 5.82
C LEU A 312 -5.31 5.84 5.00
N ALA A 313 -4.07 5.62 5.40
CA ALA A 313 -2.89 6.09 4.67
C ALA A 313 -2.79 5.47 3.27
N ALA A 314 -3.10 4.18 3.11
CA ALA A 314 -3.15 3.50 1.81
C ALA A 314 -4.23 4.08 0.88
N HIS A 315 -5.31 4.63 1.45
CA HIS A 315 -6.39 5.30 0.71
C HIS A 315 -6.17 6.83 0.57
N GLY A 316 -4.94 7.32 0.75
CA GLY A 316 -4.59 8.73 0.52
C GLY A 316 -4.89 9.68 1.69
N LEU A 317 -5.24 9.16 2.86
CA LEU A 317 -5.53 9.92 4.08
C LEU A 317 -4.50 9.65 5.20
N PRO A 318 -3.22 10.05 5.04
CA PRO A 318 -2.19 9.74 6.05
C PRO A 318 -2.27 10.63 7.30
N LYS A 319 -2.80 11.86 7.19
CA LYS A 319 -2.82 12.84 8.28
C LYS A 319 -3.58 12.38 9.53
N PRO A 320 -4.84 11.89 9.43
CA PRO A 320 -5.59 11.47 10.63
C PRO A 320 -4.92 10.31 11.36
N GLY A 321 -4.36 9.34 10.63
CA GLY A 321 -3.58 8.25 11.24
C GLY A 321 -2.37 8.77 12.02
N THR A 322 -1.62 9.73 11.47
CA THR A 322 -0.47 10.33 12.15
C THR A 322 -0.89 11.08 13.42
N VAL A 323 -2.02 11.81 13.39
CA VAL A 323 -2.54 12.51 14.57
C VAL A 323 -2.98 11.53 15.66
N ALA A 324 -3.67 10.45 15.29
CA ALA A 324 -4.09 9.42 16.24
C ALA A 324 -2.90 8.73 16.91
N LEU A 325 -1.85 8.39 16.15
CA LEU A 325 -0.60 7.83 16.68
C LEU A 325 0.10 8.82 17.62
N ALA A 326 0.18 10.10 17.25
CA ALA A 326 0.76 11.14 18.11
C ALA A 326 -0.02 11.32 19.41
N ALA A 327 -1.36 11.29 19.37
CA ALA A 327 -2.22 11.39 20.55
C ALA A 327 -2.00 10.20 21.51
N ALA A 328 -1.92 8.97 20.97
CA ALA A 328 -1.61 7.79 21.78
C ALA A 328 -0.23 7.91 22.45
N CYS A 329 0.81 8.31 21.70
CA CYS A 329 2.15 8.57 22.27
C CYS A 329 2.12 9.63 23.38
N ALA A 330 1.36 10.71 23.19
CA ALA A 330 1.25 11.77 24.19
C ALA A 330 0.63 11.28 25.51
N VAL A 331 -0.40 10.43 25.43
CA VAL A 331 -1.03 9.84 26.62
C VAL A 331 -0.07 8.86 27.32
N GLU A 332 0.61 7.99 26.57
CA GLU A 332 1.59 7.06 27.11
C GLU A 332 2.77 7.77 27.77
N ALA A 333 3.26 8.87 27.18
CA ALA A 333 4.33 9.68 27.76
C ALA A 333 3.86 10.49 28.97
N ALA A 334 2.61 10.96 28.96
CA ALA A 334 2.05 11.74 30.05
C ALA A 334 1.88 10.90 31.33
N ALA A 335 1.54 9.62 31.23
CA ALA A 335 1.29 8.79 32.41
C ALA A 335 2.50 8.72 33.37
N PRO A 336 3.71 8.30 32.97
CA PRO A 336 4.88 8.30 33.84
C PRO A 336 5.30 9.72 34.24
N ALA A 337 5.11 10.73 33.38
CA ALA A 337 5.42 12.12 33.69
C ALA A 337 4.53 12.67 34.82
N LEU A 338 3.21 12.35 34.83
CA LEU A 338 2.29 12.73 35.90
C LEU A 338 2.65 12.05 37.23
N VAL A 339 3.02 10.76 37.19
CA VAL A 339 3.44 10.06 38.40
C VAL A 339 4.75 10.65 38.97
N LEU A 340 5.71 10.97 38.09
CA LEU A 340 6.97 11.62 38.51
C LEU A 340 6.75 13.01 39.04
N SER A 341 5.88 13.81 38.43
CA SER A 341 5.56 15.16 38.87
C SER A 341 4.85 15.18 40.24
N ALA A 342 4.07 14.15 40.56
CA ALA A 342 3.41 13.98 41.84
C ALA A 342 4.36 13.75 43.03
N ARG A 343 5.64 13.48 42.77
CA ARG A 343 6.68 13.42 43.82
C ARG A 343 7.12 14.79 44.31
N LEU A 344 6.77 15.83 43.58
CA LEU A 344 7.04 17.21 44.03
C LEU A 344 6.02 17.64 45.10
N PRO A 345 6.44 18.35 46.15
CA PRO A 345 5.54 18.78 47.19
C PRO A 345 4.43 19.67 46.63
N GLY A 346 3.18 19.34 46.95
CA GLY A 346 1.97 20.06 46.50
C GLY A 346 1.39 19.58 45.18
N LEU A 347 2.02 18.62 44.49
CA LEU A 347 1.53 18.08 43.23
C LEU A 347 1.00 16.63 43.35
N GLU A 348 0.87 16.07 44.56
CA GLU A 348 0.39 14.71 44.81
C GLU A 348 -0.95 14.38 44.08
N PRO A 349 -1.93 15.31 43.94
CA PRO A 349 -3.20 15.01 43.29
C PRO A 349 -3.08 14.75 41.77
N VAL A 350 -1.98 15.16 41.14
CA VAL A 350 -1.78 15.03 39.68
C VAL A 350 -1.65 13.55 39.23
N ALA A 351 -1.14 12.66 40.11
CA ALA A 351 -1.06 11.22 39.79
C ALA A 351 -2.40 10.48 39.99
N ARG A 352 -3.42 11.09 40.65
CA ARG A 352 -4.70 10.38 40.93
C ARG A 352 -5.34 9.70 39.74
N PRO A 353 -5.45 10.32 38.53
CA PRO A 353 -6.06 9.65 37.39
C PRO A 353 -5.26 8.43 36.91
N VAL A 354 -3.93 8.50 36.94
CA VAL A 354 -3.07 7.37 36.57
C VAL A 354 -3.18 6.25 37.59
N ASN A 355 -3.11 6.61 38.89
CA ASN A 355 -3.23 5.62 39.99
C ASN A 355 -4.61 4.92 39.96
N ALA A 356 -5.70 5.67 39.72
CA ALA A 356 -7.03 5.10 39.58
C ALA A 356 -7.13 4.15 38.37
N LEU A 357 -6.53 4.52 37.24
CA LEU A 357 -6.51 3.69 36.04
C LEU A 357 -5.70 2.39 36.28
N VAL A 358 -4.54 2.51 36.89
CA VAL A 358 -3.67 1.36 37.19
C VAL A 358 -4.29 0.46 38.26
N SER A 359 -4.95 1.01 39.28
CA SER A 359 -5.66 0.22 40.29
C SER A 359 -6.86 -0.56 39.73
N ALA A 360 -7.50 -0.04 38.66
CA ALA A 360 -8.65 -0.67 38.02
C ALA A 360 -8.24 -1.77 37.00
N GLY A 361 -7.14 -1.59 36.28
CA GLY A 361 -6.79 -2.46 35.15
C GLY A 361 -5.31 -2.85 35.05
N GLY A 362 -4.48 -2.56 36.06
CA GLY A 362 -3.05 -2.79 36.03
C GLY A 362 -2.29 -1.74 35.19
N THR A 363 -0.96 -1.88 35.14
CA THR A 363 -0.08 -0.97 34.40
C THR A 363 -0.34 -0.95 32.89
N GLY A 364 -0.84 -2.04 32.31
CA GLY A 364 -1.25 -2.16 30.90
C GLY A 364 -2.50 -1.37 30.53
N ALA A 365 -3.31 -0.90 31.52
CA ALA A 365 -4.53 -0.11 31.28
C ALA A 365 -4.22 1.22 30.60
N VAL A 366 -3.05 1.82 30.83
CA VAL A 366 -2.62 3.07 30.17
C VAL A 366 -2.49 2.87 28.67
N ALA A 367 -1.76 1.85 28.22
CA ALA A 367 -1.61 1.54 26.80
C ALA A 367 -2.95 1.16 26.16
N ALA A 368 -3.78 0.38 26.88
CA ALA A 368 -5.09 -0.03 26.41
C ALA A 368 -6.02 1.18 26.18
N LEU A 369 -6.02 2.14 27.11
CA LEU A 369 -6.81 3.37 26.99
C LEU A 369 -6.28 4.29 25.89
N ALA A 370 -4.96 4.54 25.87
CA ALA A 370 -4.33 5.43 24.90
C ALA A 370 -4.55 4.94 23.46
N CYS A 371 -4.17 3.71 23.19
CA CYS A 371 -4.30 3.12 21.85
C CYS A 371 -5.75 2.82 21.50
N GLY A 372 -6.58 2.38 22.45
CA GLY A 372 -7.99 2.07 22.26
C GLY A 372 -8.82 3.30 21.92
N ALA A 373 -8.65 4.40 22.67
CA ALA A 373 -9.33 5.67 22.40
C ALA A 373 -8.91 6.25 21.05
N ALA A 374 -7.59 6.22 20.73
CA ALA A 374 -7.08 6.67 19.45
C ALA A 374 -7.60 5.83 18.28
N ALA A 375 -7.64 4.49 18.42
CA ALA A 375 -8.19 3.59 17.41
C ALA A 375 -9.69 3.81 17.18
N LEU A 376 -10.47 3.97 18.25
CA LEU A 376 -11.90 4.25 18.18
C LEU A 376 -12.15 5.60 17.49
N GLY A 377 -11.46 6.67 17.91
CA GLY A 377 -11.55 7.98 17.28
C GLY A 377 -11.22 7.94 15.80
N LEU A 378 -10.18 7.19 15.43
CA LEU A 378 -9.79 7.02 14.04
C LEU A 378 -10.81 6.21 13.23
N LEU A 379 -11.44 5.19 13.81
CA LEU A 379 -12.55 4.45 13.19
C LEU A 379 -13.76 5.32 12.94
N LEU A 380 -14.17 6.13 13.96
CA LEU A 380 -15.27 7.08 13.82
C LEU A 380 -15.00 8.11 12.73
N TYR A 381 -13.75 8.58 12.60
CA TYR A 381 -13.34 9.47 11.52
C TYR A 381 -13.34 8.76 10.16
N ALA A 382 -12.94 7.50 10.09
CA ALA A 382 -12.85 6.73 8.85
C ALA A 382 -14.20 6.54 8.15
N PHE A 383 -15.31 6.43 8.90
CA PHE A 383 -16.64 6.25 8.34
C PHE A 383 -17.06 7.37 7.36
N PRO A 384 -17.06 8.65 7.74
CA PRO A 384 -17.38 9.74 6.82
C PRO A 384 -16.25 10.05 5.82
N ALA A 385 -14.98 9.83 6.20
CA ALA A 385 -13.85 10.18 5.35
C ALA A 385 -13.76 9.29 4.10
N LEU A 386 -13.90 7.98 4.26
CA LEU A 386 -13.86 7.05 3.13
C LEU A 386 -15.08 7.17 2.20
N SER A 387 -16.24 7.57 2.72
CA SER A 387 -17.41 7.85 1.88
C SER A 387 -17.27 9.13 1.05
N ARG A 388 -16.55 10.16 1.56
CA ARG A 388 -16.30 11.43 0.85
C ARG A 388 -15.12 11.35 -0.12
N ALA A 389 -14.06 10.61 0.19
CA ALA A 389 -12.87 10.52 -0.66
C ALA A 389 -13.19 9.97 -2.05
N SER A 390 -14.19 9.08 -2.16
CA SER A 390 -14.68 8.54 -3.43
C SER A 390 -15.48 9.55 -4.26
N ALA A 391 -16.02 10.62 -3.64
CA ALA A 391 -16.75 11.68 -4.35
C ALA A 391 -15.79 12.65 -5.08
N HIS A 392 -14.61 12.93 -4.50
CA HIS A 392 -13.67 13.90 -5.07
C HIS A 392 -12.74 13.34 -6.15
N THR A 393 -12.60 12.02 -6.28
CA THR A 393 -11.85 11.43 -7.39
C THR A 393 -12.57 11.55 -8.74
N ARG A 394 -13.89 11.78 -8.74
CA ARG A 394 -14.69 12.02 -9.97
C ARG A 394 -14.60 13.43 -10.52
N THR A 395 -14.21 14.43 -9.71
CA THR A 395 -14.11 15.83 -10.15
C THR A 395 -12.71 16.23 -10.62
N ARG A 396 -11.75 15.30 -10.60
CA ARG A 396 -10.37 15.51 -11.10
C ARG A 396 -9.99 14.60 -12.27
N SER A 397 -10.93 13.88 -12.80
CA SER A 397 -10.77 13.10 -14.05
C SER A 397 -11.66 13.75 -15.19
#